data_d84579a3f9e5204f08fef4fddb19cc36
#
_entry.id   d84579a3f9e5204f08fef4fddb19cc36
#
_cell.length_a   1.000
_cell.length_b   1.000
_cell.length_c   1.000
_cell.angle_alpha   90.00
_cell.angle_beta   90.00
_cell.angle_gamma   90.00
#
_symmetry.space_group_name_H-M   'P 1'
#
loop_
_entity.id
_entity.type
_entity.pdbx_description
1 polymer ?
#
loop_
_entity_poly.entity_id
_entity_poly.type
_entity_poly.pdbx_seq_one_letter_code
_entity_poly.pdbx_strand_id
1 'polypeptide(L)'
;MNFRPFVSSLFVIACTCASAADAPKLPAIPTEPIAKKKELLFSDDFERAELGKDKGWAIVVPTYALENGTLKGMQMRFDTPAKDGKPAVKGHQAVIGNNIPTKDSVIEFRFKLGGAQSVTAEFDDRKFNGSHYGHLCMARIAADKIILVDQKGLAVARPEGATGEPPTPKGRKNVSFPLSLDPQTWHTFMLETVGDTMRATIDGKSVVVLQSPGIAHPTKSKVEFGCMGQGGCFDDLKIWNAEPRVAR
;
A
#
# COMPACT_ATOMS: atom_id res chain seq x y z
N MET A 1 -35.07 43.53 64.32
CA MET A 1 -34.61 42.21 63.86
C MET A 1 -35.41 41.87 62.63
N ASN A 2 -34.81 42.10 61.45
CA ASN A 2 -35.45 41.78 60.12
C ASN A 2 -34.82 40.53 59.52
N PHE A 3 -35.57 39.46 59.50
CA PHE A 3 -35.19 38.25 58.81
C PHE A 3 -35.53 38.39 57.31
N ARG A 4 -34.55 38.27 56.43
CA ARG A 4 -34.70 38.09 54.98
C ARG A 4 -34.66 36.61 54.62
N PRO A 5 -35.60 36.10 53.79
CA PRO A 5 -35.50 34.73 53.34
C PRO A 5 -34.49 34.60 52.20
N PHE A 6 -33.67 33.56 52.28
CA PHE A 6 -32.72 33.12 51.25
C PHE A 6 -33.53 32.30 50.19
N VAL A 7 -33.54 32.76 48.95
CA VAL A 7 -34.10 32.00 47.82
C VAL A 7 -32.95 31.24 47.18
N SER A 8 -32.93 29.92 47.33
CA SER A 8 -31.99 29.02 46.65
C SER A 8 -32.54 28.73 45.25
N SER A 9 -31.87 29.26 44.22
CA SER A 9 -32.15 28.91 42.84
C SER A 9 -31.47 27.60 42.49
N LEU A 10 -32.23 26.58 42.24
CA LEU A 10 -31.79 25.26 41.75
C LEU A 10 -31.50 25.40 40.26
N PHE A 11 -30.21 25.35 39.86
CA PHE A 11 -29.78 25.26 38.47
C PHE A 11 -29.89 23.79 38.02
N VAL A 12 -30.87 23.49 37.18
CA VAL A 12 -30.97 22.19 36.50
C VAL A 12 -30.05 22.25 35.25
N ILE A 13 -28.90 21.59 35.29
CA ILE A 13 -28.03 21.39 34.12
C ILE A 13 -28.66 20.26 33.29
N ALA A 14 -29.30 20.63 32.20
CA ALA A 14 -29.74 19.68 31.18
C ALA A 14 -28.47 19.17 30.41
N CYS A 15 -28.02 17.97 30.72
CA CYS A 15 -27.05 17.27 29.91
C CYS A 15 -27.71 16.85 28.59
N THR A 16 -27.45 17.58 27.51
CA THR A 16 -27.80 17.16 26.16
C THR A 16 -26.78 16.07 25.75
N CYS A 17 -27.20 14.81 25.78
CA CYS A 17 -26.49 13.75 25.15
C CYS A 17 -26.44 14.02 23.64
N ALA A 18 -25.31 14.55 23.12
CA ALA A 18 -25.06 14.58 21.72
C ALA A 18 -25.00 13.13 21.24
N SER A 19 -25.93 12.71 20.39
CA SER A 19 -25.85 11.45 19.65
C SER A 19 -24.54 11.46 18.89
N ALA A 20 -23.64 10.54 19.22
CA ALA A 20 -22.48 10.27 18.40
C ALA A 20 -22.99 9.90 16.99
N ALA A 21 -22.76 10.77 16.01
CA ALA A 21 -23.05 10.46 14.63
C ALA A 21 -22.32 9.12 14.31
N ASP A 22 -23.06 8.15 13.81
CA ASP A 22 -22.51 6.85 13.43
C ASP A 22 -21.32 7.08 12.51
N ALA A 23 -20.13 6.71 12.98
CA ALA A 23 -18.95 6.73 12.12
C ALA A 23 -19.24 5.84 10.90
N PRO A 24 -18.85 6.27 9.68
CA PRO A 24 -19.13 5.49 8.48
C PRO A 24 -18.56 4.08 8.67
N LYS A 25 -19.44 3.08 8.64
CA LYS A 25 -19.05 1.68 8.75
C LYS A 25 -18.11 1.35 7.59
N LEU A 26 -16.90 0.90 7.91
CA LEU A 26 -15.99 0.36 6.89
C LEU A 26 -16.71 -0.81 6.17
N PRO A 27 -16.49 -0.96 4.85
CA PRO A 27 -17.02 -2.09 4.10
C PRO A 27 -16.62 -3.41 4.78
N ALA A 28 -17.53 -4.37 4.82
CA ALA A 28 -17.22 -5.70 5.36
C ALA A 28 -16.07 -6.31 4.56
N ILE A 29 -15.05 -6.84 5.25
CA ILE A 29 -13.91 -7.49 4.61
C ILE A 29 -14.37 -8.87 4.13
N PRO A 30 -14.37 -9.17 2.80
CA PRO A 30 -14.73 -10.49 2.32
C PRO A 30 -13.81 -11.55 2.90
N THR A 31 -14.37 -12.59 3.49
CA THR A 31 -13.61 -13.78 3.95
C THR A 31 -13.11 -14.61 2.79
N GLU A 32 -13.94 -14.72 1.75
CA GLU A 32 -13.59 -15.42 0.51
C GLU A 32 -12.72 -14.57 -0.41
N PRO A 33 -11.83 -15.19 -1.20
CA PRO A 33 -11.08 -14.53 -2.25
C PRO A 33 -12.01 -13.82 -3.24
N ILE A 34 -11.60 -12.62 -3.70
CA ILE A 34 -12.32 -11.88 -4.75
C ILE A 34 -11.82 -12.24 -6.15
N ALA A 35 -10.63 -12.84 -6.24
CA ALA A 35 -9.95 -13.21 -7.46
C ALA A 35 -9.88 -14.74 -7.65
N LYS A 36 -9.96 -15.18 -8.90
CA LYS A 36 -9.57 -16.52 -9.32
C LYS A 36 -8.28 -16.41 -10.12
N LYS A 37 -7.21 -17.04 -9.64
CA LYS A 37 -5.92 -17.11 -10.33
C LYS A 37 -6.05 -17.81 -11.67
N LYS A 38 -5.38 -17.26 -12.70
CA LYS A 38 -5.29 -17.80 -14.04
C LYS A 38 -3.83 -18.20 -14.34
N GLU A 39 -3.21 -17.53 -15.25
CA GLU A 39 -1.86 -17.74 -15.68
C GLU A 39 -0.85 -17.20 -14.66
N LEU A 40 0.19 -17.97 -14.37
CA LEU A 40 1.35 -17.49 -13.61
C LEU A 40 2.21 -16.64 -14.55
N LEU A 41 2.25 -15.33 -14.29
CA LEU A 41 3.00 -14.38 -15.10
C LEU A 41 4.45 -14.28 -14.69
N PHE A 42 4.72 -14.44 -13.39
CA PHE A 42 6.05 -14.30 -12.83
C PHE A 42 6.20 -15.08 -11.54
N SER A 43 7.41 -15.65 -11.32
CA SER A 43 7.79 -16.18 -10.02
C SER A 43 9.29 -16.00 -9.79
N ASP A 44 9.65 -15.77 -8.54
CA ASP A 44 11.04 -15.69 -8.08
C ASP A 44 11.14 -16.19 -6.63
N ASP A 45 11.96 -17.20 -6.43
CA ASP A 45 12.31 -17.80 -5.13
C ASP A 45 13.60 -17.21 -4.55
N PHE A 46 14.26 -16.32 -5.31
CA PHE A 46 15.50 -15.64 -4.95
C PHE A 46 16.69 -16.57 -4.60
N GLU A 47 16.58 -17.87 -4.86
CA GLU A 47 17.61 -18.87 -4.57
C GLU A 47 18.75 -18.83 -5.59
N ARG A 48 19.46 -17.69 -5.64
CA ARG A 48 20.65 -17.47 -6.47
C ARG A 48 21.60 -16.47 -5.82
N ALA A 49 22.85 -16.40 -6.33
CA ALA A 49 23.89 -15.56 -5.74
C ALA A 49 23.72 -14.06 -6.01
N GLU A 50 23.15 -13.70 -7.16
CA GLU A 50 23.07 -12.30 -7.60
C GLU A 50 21.70 -11.95 -8.15
N LEU A 51 21.30 -10.69 -7.94
CA LEU A 51 20.10 -10.13 -8.53
C LEU A 51 20.36 -9.74 -9.98
N GLY A 52 20.48 -10.75 -10.85
CA GLY A 52 20.74 -10.57 -12.27
C GLY A 52 19.57 -9.94 -13.03
N LYS A 53 19.82 -9.60 -14.31
CA LYS A 53 18.80 -9.07 -15.24
C LYS A 53 17.93 -10.17 -15.85
N ASP A 54 18.30 -11.42 -15.66
CA ASP A 54 17.63 -12.61 -16.20
C ASP A 54 16.16 -12.73 -15.83
N LYS A 55 15.78 -12.25 -14.65
CA LYS A 55 14.40 -12.19 -14.16
C LYS A 55 13.68 -10.84 -14.42
N GLY A 56 14.31 -9.91 -15.17
CA GLY A 56 13.70 -8.62 -15.50
C GLY A 56 13.62 -7.61 -14.36
N TRP A 57 14.32 -7.85 -13.25
CA TRP A 57 14.36 -6.89 -12.16
C TRP A 57 15.11 -5.61 -12.54
N ALA A 58 14.50 -4.48 -12.22
CA ALA A 58 15.08 -3.16 -12.33
C ALA A 58 15.09 -2.47 -10.95
N ILE A 59 16.29 -2.17 -10.46
CA ILE A 59 16.44 -1.37 -9.24
C ILE A 59 16.11 0.08 -9.59
N VAL A 60 15.05 0.62 -9.00
CA VAL A 60 14.58 2.00 -9.24
C VAL A 60 15.26 2.96 -8.28
N VAL A 61 15.27 2.61 -7.00
CA VAL A 61 16.02 3.33 -5.97
C VAL A 61 16.85 2.28 -5.23
N PRO A 62 18.18 2.33 -5.31
CA PRO A 62 19.00 1.35 -4.64
C PRO A 62 18.72 1.44 -3.13
N THR A 63 18.61 0.37 -2.42
CA THR A 63 19.45 -0.77 -2.41
C THR A 63 18.67 -2.05 -2.18
N TYR A 64 18.76 -2.94 -3.11
CA TYR A 64 18.32 -4.32 -2.96
C TYR A 64 19.49 -5.26 -3.24
N ALA A 65 19.58 -6.34 -2.49
CA ALA A 65 20.53 -7.41 -2.67
C ALA A 65 19.86 -8.75 -2.40
N LEU A 66 20.43 -9.83 -2.95
CA LEU A 66 20.09 -11.18 -2.52
C LEU A 66 20.95 -11.54 -1.31
N GLU A 67 20.33 -12.03 -0.28
CA GLU A 67 20.99 -12.42 0.96
C GLU A 67 20.28 -13.64 1.55
N ASN A 68 21.02 -14.75 1.64
CA ASN A 68 20.49 -16.02 2.17
C ASN A 68 19.20 -16.49 1.46
N GLY A 69 19.18 -16.49 0.11
CA GLY A 69 18.03 -16.89 -0.68
C GLY A 69 16.83 -15.96 -0.58
N THR A 70 17.01 -14.71 -0.15
CA THR A 70 15.91 -13.73 -0.04
C THR A 70 16.29 -12.42 -0.70
N LEU A 71 15.28 -11.67 -1.18
CA LEU A 71 15.43 -10.31 -1.65
C LEU A 71 15.37 -9.35 -0.46
N LYS A 72 16.49 -8.74 -0.10
CA LYS A 72 16.60 -7.81 1.03
C LYS A 72 16.69 -6.37 0.55
N GLY A 73 15.80 -5.52 1.06
CA GLY A 73 15.78 -4.08 0.78
C GLY A 73 16.26 -3.25 1.96
N MET A 74 16.98 -2.16 1.66
CA MET A 74 17.43 -1.19 2.67
C MET A 74 17.29 0.23 2.13
N GLN A 75 16.65 1.10 2.89
CA GLN A 75 16.59 2.52 2.55
C GLN A 75 17.96 3.16 2.76
N MET A 76 18.48 3.84 1.72
CA MET A 76 19.75 4.56 1.76
C MET A 76 19.58 6.08 1.64
N ARG A 77 18.41 6.54 1.21
CA ARG A 77 18.08 7.97 1.10
C ARG A 77 17.16 8.37 2.23
N PHE A 78 17.65 9.22 3.12
CA PHE A 78 16.91 9.76 4.25
C PHE A 78 16.63 11.25 4.03
N ASP A 79 15.60 11.78 4.72
CA ASP A 79 15.37 13.22 4.74
C ASP A 79 16.59 13.93 5.31
N THR A 80 17.10 14.90 4.56
CA THR A 80 18.22 15.74 4.99
C THR A 80 17.77 17.20 4.91
N PRO A 81 17.79 17.96 6.01
CA PRO A 81 17.42 19.36 5.99
C PRO A 81 18.40 20.17 5.14
N ALA A 82 17.95 21.31 4.64
CA ALA A 82 18.83 22.27 3.96
C ALA A 82 19.91 22.73 4.93
N LYS A 83 21.18 22.64 4.52
CA LYS A 83 22.34 23.02 5.36
C LYS A 83 23.50 23.48 4.48
N ASP A 84 24.23 24.50 4.93
CA ASP A 84 25.46 24.99 4.28
C ASP A 84 25.28 25.32 2.78
N GLY A 85 24.16 25.98 2.43
CA GLY A 85 23.83 26.34 1.03
C GLY A 85 23.36 25.18 0.16
N LYS A 86 23.27 23.95 0.68
CA LYS A 86 22.71 22.79 -0.02
C LYS A 86 21.21 22.70 0.23
N PRO A 87 20.39 22.41 -0.80
CA PRO A 87 18.96 22.23 -0.62
C PRO A 87 18.62 21.00 0.24
N ALA A 88 17.44 21.01 0.84
CA ALA A 88 16.90 19.82 1.52
C ALA A 88 16.78 18.66 0.52
N VAL A 89 17.15 17.46 0.95
CA VAL A 89 16.97 16.23 0.19
C VAL A 89 15.81 15.43 0.80
N LYS A 90 14.84 15.09 -0.03
CA LYS A 90 13.76 14.16 0.37
C LYS A 90 14.28 12.74 0.40
N GLY A 91 14.02 12.07 1.51
CA GLY A 91 14.22 10.63 1.64
C GLY A 91 13.33 9.85 0.68
N HIS A 92 13.73 8.64 0.37
CA HIS A 92 12.97 7.73 -0.47
C HIS A 92 13.19 6.29 -0.02
N GLN A 93 12.13 5.49 0.02
CA GLN A 93 12.28 4.04 0.26
C GLN A 93 13.14 3.40 -0.84
N ALA A 94 13.77 2.28 -0.54
CA ALA A 94 14.34 1.43 -1.57
C ALA A 94 13.21 0.91 -2.46
N VAL A 95 13.40 0.91 -3.78
CA VAL A 95 12.39 0.44 -4.74
C VAL A 95 13.04 -0.42 -5.82
N ILE A 96 12.49 -1.60 -6.01
CA ILE A 96 12.80 -2.50 -7.11
C ILE A 96 11.50 -2.85 -7.83
N GLY A 97 11.55 -3.03 -9.14
CA GLY A 97 10.34 -3.34 -9.89
C GLY A 97 10.58 -4.27 -11.07
N ASN A 98 9.49 -4.81 -11.59
CA ASN A 98 9.48 -5.63 -12.78
C ASN A 98 8.33 -5.22 -13.71
N ASN A 99 8.59 -5.22 -15.02
CA ASN A 99 7.61 -4.86 -16.05
C ASN A 99 6.74 -6.08 -16.34
N ILE A 100 5.71 -6.28 -15.54
CA ILE A 100 4.75 -7.37 -15.65
C ILE A 100 3.38 -6.74 -15.89
N PRO A 101 2.89 -6.71 -17.13
CA PRO A 101 1.60 -6.11 -17.43
C PRO A 101 0.47 -6.95 -16.85
N THR A 102 -0.37 -6.31 -16.05
CA THR A 102 -1.58 -6.91 -15.47
C THR A 102 -2.77 -5.97 -15.63
N LYS A 103 -3.97 -6.50 -15.46
CA LYS A 103 -5.19 -5.74 -15.20
C LYS A 103 -5.75 -6.15 -13.85
N ASP A 104 -6.35 -7.33 -13.79
CA ASP A 104 -6.73 -8.00 -12.57
C ASP A 104 -5.65 -9.03 -12.23
N SER A 105 -5.24 -9.11 -10.98
CA SER A 105 -4.07 -9.90 -10.61
C SER A 105 -4.10 -10.36 -9.17
N VAL A 106 -3.29 -11.39 -8.88
CA VAL A 106 -2.95 -11.79 -7.52
C VAL A 106 -1.43 -11.74 -7.38
N ILE A 107 -0.95 -11.01 -6.38
CA ILE A 107 0.44 -11.01 -5.96
C ILE A 107 0.53 -11.78 -4.65
N GLU A 108 1.46 -12.72 -4.57
CA GLU A 108 1.77 -13.50 -3.37
C GLU A 108 3.26 -13.44 -3.09
N PHE A 109 3.63 -13.29 -1.84
CA PHE A 109 5.01 -13.39 -1.39
C PHE A 109 5.07 -13.66 0.11
N ARG A 110 6.23 -14.12 0.56
CA ARG A 110 6.59 -14.09 1.98
C ARG A 110 7.36 -12.82 2.27
N PHE A 111 7.18 -12.27 3.45
CA PHE A 111 7.92 -11.10 3.88
C PHE A 111 8.32 -11.21 5.36
N LYS A 112 9.40 -10.53 5.68
CA LYS A 112 9.84 -10.29 7.06
C LYS A 112 10.24 -8.82 7.16
N LEU A 113 9.70 -8.11 8.15
CA LEU A 113 10.00 -6.70 8.33
C LEU A 113 11.45 -6.48 8.80
N GLY A 114 11.96 -7.38 9.66
CA GLY A 114 13.30 -7.20 10.25
C GLY A 114 13.40 -5.86 10.97
N GLY A 115 14.26 -4.97 10.47
CA GLY A 115 14.38 -3.58 10.93
C GLY A 115 13.67 -2.57 10.04
N ALA A 116 12.91 -3.01 9.03
CA ALA A 116 12.14 -2.09 8.17
C ALA A 116 10.94 -1.51 8.92
N GLN A 117 10.65 -0.24 8.66
CA GLN A 117 9.43 0.42 9.12
C GLN A 117 8.19 -0.10 8.36
N SER A 118 8.38 -0.38 7.06
CA SER A 118 7.33 -0.97 6.22
C SER A 118 7.91 -1.58 4.96
N VAL A 119 7.16 -2.52 4.38
CA VAL A 119 7.33 -3.04 3.02
C VAL A 119 6.10 -2.69 2.20
N THR A 120 6.28 -2.58 0.87
CA THR A 120 5.20 -2.21 -0.07
C THR A 120 5.16 -3.16 -1.26
N ALA A 121 3.94 -3.41 -1.77
CA ALA A 121 3.69 -3.90 -3.11
C ALA A 121 2.84 -2.85 -3.85
N GLU A 122 3.27 -2.41 -5.03
CA GLU A 122 2.71 -1.27 -5.74
C GLU A 122 2.52 -1.61 -7.22
N PHE A 123 1.45 -1.07 -7.79
CA PHE A 123 1.17 -1.15 -9.22
C PHE A 123 1.30 0.22 -9.86
N ASP A 124 2.03 0.26 -10.97
CA ASP A 124 2.20 1.44 -11.81
C ASP A 124 1.74 1.20 -13.24
N ASP A 125 1.39 2.26 -13.94
CA ASP A 125 1.40 2.29 -15.40
C ASP A 125 2.40 3.34 -15.91
N ARG A 126 3.48 2.87 -16.50
CA ARG A 126 4.57 3.73 -17.01
C ARG A 126 4.15 4.66 -18.15
N LYS A 127 3.02 4.41 -18.78
CA LYS A 127 2.45 5.28 -19.82
C LYS A 127 1.43 6.27 -19.26
N PHE A 128 0.98 6.08 -18.02
CA PHE A 128 0.01 6.95 -17.39
C PHE A 128 0.70 8.18 -16.78
N ASN A 129 0.44 9.35 -17.37
CA ASN A 129 1.02 10.63 -16.94
C ASN A 129 0.11 11.48 -16.05
N GLY A 130 -1.02 10.91 -15.59
CA GLY A 130 -2.00 11.60 -14.75
C GLY A 130 -1.72 11.50 -13.25
N SER A 131 -0.76 10.67 -12.84
CA SER A 131 -0.27 10.57 -11.45
C SER A 131 1.26 10.63 -11.42
N HIS A 132 1.82 10.89 -10.24
CA HIS A 132 3.26 10.91 -10.03
C HIS A 132 3.90 9.58 -10.46
N TYR A 133 4.81 9.61 -11.41
CA TYR A 133 5.46 8.45 -12.03
C TYR A 133 4.54 7.31 -12.51
N GLY A 134 3.25 7.58 -12.68
CA GLY A 134 2.28 6.57 -13.09
C GLY A 134 1.78 5.67 -11.95
N HIS A 135 2.00 6.05 -10.69
CA HIS A 135 1.51 5.31 -9.54
C HIS A 135 -0.01 5.17 -9.56
N LEU A 136 -0.49 3.95 -9.38
CA LEU A 136 -1.91 3.60 -9.44
C LEU A 136 -2.47 3.23 -8.08
N CYS A 137 -1.94 2.17 -7.48
CA CYS A 137 -2.40 1.68 -6.19
C CYS A 137 -1.35 0.81 -5.50
N MET A 138 -1.40 0.75 -4.16
CA MET A 138 -0.44 -0.03 -3.38
C MET A 138 -1.00 -0.59 -2.09
N ALA A 139 -0.34 -1.63 -1.58
CA ALA A 139 -0.42 -2.09 -0.20
C ALA A 139 0.89 -1.73 0.51
N ARG A 140 0.79 -1.12 1.70
CA ARG A 140 1.92 -0.87 2.60
C ARG A 140 1.70 -1.60 3.91
N ILE A 141 2.67 -2.40 4.32
CA ILE A 141 2.61 -3.27 5.50
C ILE A 141 3.67 -2.81 6.51
N ALA A 142 3.24 -2.47 7.71
CA ALA A 142 4.06 -2.20 8.88
C ALA A 142 3.70 -3.20 9.99
N ALA A 143 4.46 -3.24 11.08
CA ALA A 143 4.19 -4.16 12.18
C ALA A 143 2.83 -3.89 12.86
N ASP A 144 2.43 -2.62 12.92
CA ASP A 144 1.22 -2.15 13.62
C ASP A 144 0.00 -1.98 12.70
N LYS A 145 0.17 -1.98 11.38
CA LYS A 145 -0.93 -1.73 10.43
C LYS A 145 -0.61 -2.14 9.00
N ILE A 146 -1.66 -2.36 8.23
CA ILE A 146 -1.63 -2.37 6.77
C ILE A 146 -2.45 -1.21 6.22
N ILE A 147 -2.00 -0.60 5.12
CA ILE A 147 -2.70 0.47 4.41
C ILE A 147 -2.83 0.07 2.95
N LEU A 148 -4.06 0.06 2.43
CA LEU A 148 -4.32 0.03 0.99
C LEU A 148 -4.58 1.46 0.51
N VAL A 149 -3.97 1.83 -0.61
CA VAL A 149 -4.03 3.19 -1.15
C VAL A 149 -4.38 3.14 -2.64
N ASP A 150 -5.39 3.88 -3.03
CA ASP A 150 -5.60 4.31 -4.41
C ASP A 150 -4.84 5.63 -4.63
N GLN A 151 -3.76 5.59 -5.39
CA GLN A 151 -2.94 6.76 -5.68
C GLN A 151 -3.42 7.53 -6.91
N LYS A 152 -4.13 6.85 -7.81
CA LYS A 152 -4.66 7.43 -9.04
C LYS A 152 -5.97 8.20 -8.83
N GLY A 153 -6.88 7.67 -8.02
CA GLY A 153 -8.20 8.24 -7.83
C GLY A 153 -8.93 8.45 -9.16
N LEU A 154 -9.42 9.66 -9.37
CA LEU A 154 -10.12 10.11 -10.58
C LEU A 154 -9.21 10.75 -11.63
N ALA A 155 -7.88 10.67 -11.48
CA ALA A 155 -6.96 11.23 -12.45
C ALA A 155 -7.14 10.60 -13.82
N VAL A 156 -7.06 11.44 -14.84
CA VAL A 156 -7.04 11.06 -16.26
C VAL A 156 -5.65 11.35 -16.84
N ALA A 157 -5.33 10.73 -17.96
CA ALA A 157 -4.09 11.04 -18.67
C ALA A 157 -4.09 12.54 -19.07
N ARG A 158 -2.93 13.18 -18.92
CA ARG A 158 -2.72 14.54 -19.38
C ARG A 158 -2.46 14.56 -20.90
N PRO A 159 -2.65 15.70 -21.57
CA PRO A 159 -2.30 15.83 -22.98
C PRO A 159 -0.86 15.34 -23.24
N GLU A 160 -0.63 14.86 -24.45
CA GLU A 160 0.72 14.50 -24.90
C GLU A 160 1.67 15.72 -24.80
N GLY A 161 2.89 15.47 -24.35
CA GLY A 161 3.88 16.53 -24.14
C GLY A 161 3.70 17.36 -22.86
N ALA A 162 2.72 17.06 -22.02
CA ALA A 162 2.56 17.72 -20.71
C ALA A 162 3.82 17.53 -19.85
N THR A 163 4.42 18.64 -19.42
CA THR A 163 5.64 18.66 -18.59
C THR A 163 5.33 18.95 -17.12
N GLY A 164 6.30 18.70 -16.24
CA GLY A 164 6.21 18.93 -14.80
C GLY A 164 5.40 17.88 -14.07
N GLU A 165 5.34 18.00 -12.75
CA GLU A 165 4.60 17.10 -11.89
C GLU A 165 3.10 17.16 -12.18
N PRO A 166 2.39 16.02 -12.23
CA PRO A 166 0.95 16.02 -12.31
C PRO A 166 0.35 16.58 -11.01
N PRO A 167 -0.83 17.20 -11.08
CA PRO A 167 -1.54 17.64 -9.88
C PRO A 167 -1.89 16.43 -9.02
N THR A 168 -1.96 16.63 -7.71
CA THR A 168 -2.41 15.57 -6.80
C THR A 168 -3.80 15.07 -7.23
N PRO A 169 -3.96 13.77 -7.51
CA PRO A 169 -5.22 13.24 -7.98
C PRO A 169 -6.37 13.46 -7.00
N LYS A 170 -7.52 13.92 -7.49
CA LYS A 170 -8.76 13.98 -6.69
C LYS A 170 -9.35 12.58 -6.53
N GLY A 171 -10.15 12.39 -5.48
CA GLY A 171 -10.86 11.13 -5.25
C GLY A 171 -9.98 9.95 -4.84
N ARG A 172 -8.71 10.21 -4.47
CA ARG A 172 -7.86 9.18 -3.86
C ARG A 172 -8.51 8.69 -2.57
N LYS A 173 -8.46 7.37 -2.38
CA LYS A 173 -8.94 6.74 -1.15
C LYS A 173 -7.82 5.91 -0.54
N ASN A 174 -7.88 5.78 0.77
CA ASN A 174 -7.07 4.82 1.50
C ASN A 174 -7.91 4.19 2.61
N VAL A 175 -7.50 3.02 3.03
CA VAL A 175 -8.01 2.33 4.20
C VAL A 175 -6.85 1.79 4.99
N SER A 176 -6.89 1.94 6.31
CA SER A 176 -5.91 1.40 7.23
C SER A 176 -6.57 0.40 8.16
N PHE A 177 -5.89 -0.72 8.39
CA PHE A 177 -6.34 -1.74 9.33
C PHE A 177 -5.21 -2.05 10.32
N PRO A 178 -5.50 -2.08 11.63
CA PRO A 178 -4.50 -2.37 12.64
C PRO A 178 -4.01 -3.82 12.55
N LEU A 179 -2.73 -4.02 12.79
CA LEU A 179 -2.07 -5.32 12.85
C LEU A 179 -1.27 -5.44 14.15
N SER A 180 -0.82 -6.63 14.43
CA SER A 180 0.19 -6.91 15.47
C SER A 180 1.08 -8.02 14.94
N LEU A 181 2.05 -7.64 14.10
CA LEU A 181 3.00 -8.57 13.49
C LEU A 181 4.31 -8.54 14.27
N ASP A 182 4.89 -9.72 14.48
CA ASP A 182 6.27 -9.81 14.93
C ASP A 182 7.21 -9.47 13.75
N PRO A 183 7.99 -8.37 13.82
CA PRO A 183 8.84 -7.97 12.71
C PRO A 183 9.97 -8.98 12.40
N GLN A 184 10.29 -9.89 13.31
CA GLN A 184 11.33 -10.91 13.10
C GLN A 184 10.79 -12.22 12.52
N THR A 185 9.48 -12.37 12.43
CA THR A 185 8.84 -13.57 11.88
C THR A 185 8.55 -13.41 10.38
N TRP A 186 8.63 -14.49 9.62
CA TRP A 186 8.17 -14.57 8.25
C TRP A 186 6.63 -14.66 8.22
N HIS A 187 6.03 -13.78 7.44
CA HIS A 187 4.60 -13.73 7.17
C HIS A 187 4.31 -14.02 5.71
N THR A 188 3.16 -14.60 5.41
CA THR A 188 2.66 -14.72 4.05
C THR A 188 1.75 -13.54 3.72
N PHE A 189 1.85 -13.02 2.51
CA PHE A 189 1.02 -11.94 2.01
C PHE A 189 0.38 -12.31 0.68
N MET A 190 -0.87 -11.93 0.51
CA MET A 190 -1.57 -12.01 -0.77
C MET A 190 -2.35 -10.71 -1.00
N LEU A 191 -2.14 -10.10 -2.17
CA LEU A 191 -2.90 -8.95 -2.65
C LEU A 191 -3.66 -9.34 -3.91
N GLU A 192 -4.97 -9.26 -3.83
CA GLU A 192 -5.89 -9.46 -4.95
C GLU A 192 -6.34 -8.10 -5.48
N THR A 193 -6.29 -7.89 -6.79
CA THR A 193 -6.87 -6.74 -7.47
C THR A 193 -7.85 -7.22 -8.52
N VAL A 194 -9.12 -6.81 -8.41
CA VAL A 194 -10.18 -7.18 -9.34
C VAL A 194 -11.08 -5.97 -9.57
N GLY A 195 -11.19 -5.52 -10.82
CA GLY A 195 -11.94 -4.32 -11.15
C GLY A 195 -11.45 -3.11 -10.32
N ASP A 196 -12.33 -2.52 -9.56
CA ASP A 196 -12.06 -1.37 -8.69
C ASP A 196 -11.71 -1.74 -7.23
N THR A 197 -11.45 -3.02 -6.97
CA THR A 197 -11.30 -3.53 -5.60
C THR A 197 -9.93 -4.16 -5.38
N MET A 198 -9.28 -3.81 -4.26
CA MET A 198 -8.13 -4.51 -3.69
C MET A 198 -8.52 -5.19 -2.38
N ARG A 199 -8.04 -6.41 -2.18
CA ARG A 199 -8.17 -7.17 -0.94
C ARG A 199 -6.82 -7.73 -0.53
N ALA A 200 -6.46 -7.56 0.73
CA ALA A 200 -5.22 -8.12 1.28
C ALA A 200 -5.49 -9.21 2.31
N THR A 201 -4.62 -10.21 2.29
CA THR A 201 -4.60 -11.34 3.21
C THR A 201 -3.19 -11.45 3.81
N ILE A 202 -3.10 -11.61 5.13
CA ILE A 202 -1.84 -11.91 5.84
C ILE A 202 -2.05 -13.20 6.63
N ASP A 203 -1.11 -14.13 6.49
CA ASP A 203 -1.13 -15.45 7.15
C ASP A 203 -2.47 -16.19 6.99
N GLY A 204 -3.00 -16.14 5.76
CA GLY A 204 -4.26 -16.77 5.38
C GLY A 204 -5.53 -16.08 5.90
N LYS A 205 -5.41 -14.96 6.62
CA LYS A 205 -6.54 -14.19 7.14
C LYS A 205 -6.77 -12.94 6.29
N SER A 206 -8.02 -12.71 5.88
CA SER A 206 -8.41 -11.43 5.25
C SER A 206 -8.31 -10.30 6.26
N VAL A 207 -7.55 -9.27 5.94
CA VAL A 207 -7.28 -8.18 6.88
C VAL A 207 -7.85 -6.85 6.44
N VAL A 208 -7.94 -6.56 5.12
CA VAL A 208 -8.42 -5.27 4.65
C VAL A 208 -8.92 -5.35 3.20
N VAL A 209 -9.90 -4.51 2.86
CA VAL A 209 -10.39 -4.31 1.50
C VAL A 209 -10.54 -2.82 1.21
N LEU A 210 -10.21 -2.43 -0.01
CA LEU A 210 -10.42 -1.07 -0.53
C LEU A 210 -11.14 -1.14 -1.86
N GLN A 211 -12.26 -0.43 -1.99
CA GLN A 211 -12.92 -0.19 -3.26
C GLN A 211 -12.75 1.26 -3.68
N SER A 212 -12.13 1.48 -4.84
CA SER A 212 -11.83 2.82 -5.35
C SER A 212 -11.62 2.81 -6.88
N PRO A 213 -12.13 3.82 -7.59
CA PRO A 213 -12.13 3.83 -9.06
C PRO A 213 -10.73 3.81 -9.69
N GLY A 214 -9.71 4.32 -9.00
CA GLY A 214 -8.35 4.31 -9.53
C GLY A 214 -7.75 2.92 -9.68
N ILE A 215 -8.20 1.95 -8.88
CA ILE A 215 -7.76 0.55 -8.94
C ILE A 215 -8.17 -0.10 -10.26
N ALA A 216 -9.31 0.30 -10.85
CA ALA A 216 -9.84 -0.21 -12.11
C ALA A 216 -9.05 0.26 -13.35
N HIS A 217 -7.86 0.85 -13.16
CA HIS A 217 -7.04 1.25 -14.30
C HIS A 217 -6.79 0.07 -15.25
N PRO A 218 -7.00 0.24 -16.58
CA PRO A 218 -7.05 -0.88 -17.51
C PRO A 218 -5.72 -1.61 -17.67
N THR A 219 -4.61 -0.93 -17.42
CA THR A 219 -3.25 -1.47 -17.59
C THR A 219 -2.40 -1.13 -16.38
N LYS A 220 -1.95 -2.14 -15.66
CA LYS A 220 -0.90 -2.03 -14.66
C LYS A 220 0.36 -2.60 -15.28
N SER A 221 1.22 -1.75 -15.86
CA SER A 221 2.34 -2.19 -16.68
C SER A 221 3.56 -2.62 -15.86
N LYS A 222 3.58 -2.31 -14.55
CA LYS A 222 4.70 -2.57 -13.67
C LYS A 222 4.23 -2.92 -12.26
N VAL A 223 4.94 -3.84 -11.63
CA VAL A 223 4.84 -4.13 -10.19
C VAL A 223 6.12 -3.68 -9.52
N GLU A 224 6.00 -2.96 -8.41
CA GLU A 224 7.13 -2.51 -7.60
C GLU A 224 7.04 -3.01 -6.15
N PHE A 225 8.22 -3.26 -5.57
CA PHE A 225 8.38 -3.59 -4.16
C PHE A 225 9.23 -2.54 -3.49
N GLY A 226 8.72 -2.02 -2.37
CA GLY A 226 9.37 -0.98 -1.60
C GLY A 226 9.80 -1.47 -0.22
N CYS A 227 10.91 -0.92 0.28
CA CYS A 227 11.34 -1.10 1.66
C CYS A 227 11.70 0.27 2.26
N MET A 228 11.01 0.64 3.32
CA MET A 228 11.32 1.82 4.12
C MET A 228 12.01 1.38 5.41
N GLY A 229 13.18 1.95 5.69
CA GLY A 229 14.03 1.54 6.81
C GLY A 229 15.01 0.44 6.41
N GLN A 230 15.39 -0.42 7.36
CA GLN A 230 16.52 -1.33 7.20
C GLN A 230 16.08 -2.79 7.24
N GLY A 231 16.41 -3.53 6.15
CA GLY A 231 16.42 -4.99 6.19
C GLY A 231 15.05 -5.66 6.03
N GLY A 232 14.11 -5.06 5.32
CA GLY A 232 12.90 -5.75 4.87
C GLY A 232 13.24 -6.84 3.86
N CYS A 233 12.74 -8.05 4.07
CA CYS A 233 13.00 -9.21 3.22
C CYS A 233 11.73 -9.67 2.51
N PHE A 234 11.90 -10.15 1.27
CA PHE A 234 10.87 -10.77 0.44
C PHE A 234 11.35 -12.13 -0.05
N ASP A 235 10.42 -13.05 -0.23
CA ASP A 235 10.68 -14.40 -0.68
C ASP A 235 9.45 -15.04 -1.33
N ASP A 236 9.63 -16.14 -2.08
CA ASP A 236 8.54 -16.91 -2.71
C ASP A 236 7.55 -16.06 -3.51
N LEU A 237 8.03 -15.07 -4.24
CA LEU A 237 7.18 -14.15 -5.00
C LEU A 237 6.51 -14.84 -6.19
N LYS A 238 5.19 -14.64 -6.30
CA LYS A 238 4.38 -15.07 -7.45
C LYS A 238 3.41 -13.97 -7.86
N ILE A 239 3.28 -13.75 -9.17
CA ILE A 239 2.33 -12.81 -9.76
C ILE A 239 1.48 -13.56 -10.78
N TRP A 240 0.18 -13.54 -10.57
CA TRP A 240 -0.80 -14.24 -11.38
C TRP A 240 -1.69 -13.25 -12.11
N ASN A 241 -2.00 -13.54 -13.36
CA ASN A 241 -3.19 -12.97 -13.99
C ASN A 241 -4.44 -13.52 -13.28
N ALA A 242 -5.51 -12.74 -13.23
CA ALA A 242 -6.70 -13.13 -12.50
C ALA A 242 -7.99 -12.74 -13.23
N GLU A 243 -9.08 -13.35 -12.79
CA GLU A 243 -10.45 -12.98 -13.17
C GLU A 243 -11.30 -12.82 -11.91
N PRO A 244 -12.39 -12.05 -11.95
CA PRO A 244 -13.33 -11.96 -10.83
C PRO A 244 -13.81 -13.35 -10.42
N ARG A 245 -13.80 -13.62 -9.12
CA ARG A 245 -14.46 -14.81 -8.59
C ARG A 245 -15.96 -14.56 -8.52
N VAL A 246 -16.72 -15.31 -9.26
CA VAL A 246 -18.20 -15.27 -9.17
C VAL A 246 -18.60 -15.82 -7.81
N ALA A 247 -19.31 -15.03 -7.02
CA ALA A 247 -19.91 -15.50 -5.79
C ALA A 247 -20.86 -16.67 -6.12
N ARG A 248 -20.72 -17.79 -5.43
CA ARG A 248 -21.63 -18.93 -5.53
C ARG A 248 -22.87 -18.69 -4.68
#